data_7560e4046f9462b091f013dc6a953985
#
_entry.id   7560e4046f9462b091f013dc6a953985
#
_cell.length_a   1.000
_cell.length_b   1.000
_cell.length_c   1.000
_cell.angle_alpha   90.00
_cell.angle_beta   90.00
_cell.angle_gamma   90.00
#
_symmetry.space_group_name_H-M   'P 1'
#
loop_
_entity.id
_entity.type
_entity.pdbx_description
1 polymer ?
#
loop_
_entity_poly.entity_id
_entity_poly.type
_entity_poly.pdbx_seq_one_letter_code
_entity_poly.pdbx_strand_id
1 'polypeptide(L)'
;AIGVREDGEPTSVYAAYLGEADEAGERGVLIYGPMRPYKLPQRLLMKEIYLADDRLKSTTVEAEGSRPERAILVGLENSGPYDPLAELGELARTAGANVVGRFTQKKAGADNATYIGSGKAEELSLKGSELEADLFIFDDELTAVQSRNLEEILGARVIDRTALIL
;
A
#
# COMPACT_ATOMS: atom_id res chain seq x y z
N ALA A 1 19.09 6.80 -16.34
CA ALA A 1 19.39 7.03 -17.77
C ALA A 1 20.26 5.89 -18.31
N ILE A 2 20.09 5.56 -19.57
CA ILE A 2 20.86 4.52 -20.26
C ILE A 2 21.52 5.17 -21.47
N GLY A 3 22.85 5.07 -21.55
CA GLY A 3 23.62 5.45 -22.74
C GLY A 3 23.58 4.31 -23.76
N VAL A 4 23.35 4.61 -25.03
CA VAL A 4 23.20 3.64 -26.12
C VAL A 4 24.14 4.04 -27.27
N ARG A 5 24.68 3.05 -27.98
CA ARG A 5 25.41 3.25 -29.23
C ARG A 5 24.43 3.42 -30.41
N GLU A 6 24.98 3.78 -31.56
CA GLU A 6 24.19 3.90 -32.81
C GLU A 6 23.53 2.57 -33.23
N ASP A 7 24.12 1.43 -32.87
CA ASP A 7 23.60 0.07 -33.11
C ASP A 7 22.53 -0.37 -32.07
N GLY A 8 22.20 0.49 -31.11
CA GLY A 8 21.24 0.21 -30.05
C GLY A 8 21.79 -0.53 -28.83
N GLU A 9 23.09 -0.88 -28.83
CA GLU A 9 23.69 -1.56 -27.66
C GLU A 9 23.87 -0.62 -26.45
N PRO A 10 23.48 -1.04 -25.24
CA PRO A 10 23.65 -0.22 -24.06
C PRO A 10 25.13 -0.12 -23.64
N THR A 11 25.63 1.09 -23.47
CA THR A 11 27.03 1.36 -23.06
C THR A 11 27.18 1.62 -21.59
N SER A 12 26.24 2.35 -20.99
CA SER A 12 26.30 2.77 -19.60
C SER A 12 24.91 2.96 -19.01
N VAL A 13 24.78 2.73 -17.72
CA VAL A 13 23.54 2.96 -16.96
C VAL A 13 23.84 3.92 -15.83
N TYR A 14 22.97 4.88 -15.66
CA TYR A 14 22.95 5.80 -14.53
C TYR A 14 21.64 5.65 -13.77
N ALA A 15 21.70 5.54 -12.46
CA ALA A 15 20.55 5.59 -11.58
C ALA A 15 20.59 6.88 -10.76
N ALA A 16 19.42 7.51 -10.55
CA ALA A 16 19.29 8.71 -9.76
C ALA A 16 18.17 8.51 -8.72
N TYR A 17 18.43 8.87 -7.48
CA TYR A 17 17.51 8.77 -6.37
C TYR A 17 17.46 10.06 -5.58
N LEU A 18 16.35 10.34 -4.90
CA LEU A 18 16.28 11.45 -3.96
C LEU A 18 17.15 11.17 -2.74
N GLY A 19 17.99 12.12 -2.41
CA GLY A 19 18.82 12.13 -1.20
C GLY A 19 18.01 12.44 0.06
N GLU A 20 18.72 12.54 1.17
CA GLU A 20 18.14 13.05 2.42
C GLU A 20 17.86 14.55 2.28
N ALA A 21 16.84 15.03 3.00
CA ALA A 21 16.55 16.44 3.09
C ALA A 21 17.66 17.14 3.91
N ASP A 22 18.08 18.31 3.49
CA ASP A 22 18.96 19.17 4.30
C ASP A 22 18.17 19.91 5.39
N GLU A 23 18.86 20.75 6.17
CA GLU A 23 18.24 21.54 7.24
C GLU A 23 17.17 22.55 6.75
N ALA A 24 17.16 22.87 5.45
CA ALA A 24 16.15 23.71 4.81
C ALA A 24 15.00 22.91 4.20
N GLY A 25 15.05 21.56 4.29
CA GLY A 25 14.06 20.66 3.70
C GLY A 25 14.28 20.41 2.20
N GLU A 26 15.34 20.93 1.60
CA GLU A 26 15.69 20.68 0.21
C GLU A 26 16.38 19.33 0.04
N ARG A 27 16.02 18.59 -1.03
CA ARG A 27 16.57 17.28 -1.31
C ARG A 27 17.47 17.32 -2.53
N GLY A 28 18.69 16.90 -2.34
CA GLY A 28 19.63 16.66 -3.43
C GLY A 28 19.26 15.38 -4.20
N VAL A 29 19.88 15.21 -5.37
CA VAL A 29 19.78 13.99 -6.17
C VAL A 29 21.09 13.21 -6.06
N LEU A 30 21.00 11.96 -5.62
CA LEU A 30 22.12 11.02 -5.61
C LEU A 30 22.19 10.31 -6.97
N ILE A 31 23.34 10.43 -7.65
CA ILE A 31 23.55 9.82 -8.97
C ILE A 31 24.61 8.72 -8.84
N TYR A 32 24.23 7.52 -9.26
CA TYR A 32 25.10 6.36 -9.38
C TYR A 32 25.40 6.07 -10.84
N GLY A 33 26.67 5.99 -11.20
CA GLY A 33 27.11 5.64 -12.54
C GLY A 33 28.35 6.42 -12.97
N PRO A 34 28.91 6.09 -14.16
CA PRO A 34 28.42 5.11 -15.12
C PRO A 34 28.59 3.64 -14.65
N MET A 35 27.55 2.84 -14.76
CA MET A 35 27.59 1.41 -14.50
C MET A 35 27.54 0.61 -15.79
N ARG A 36 28.22 -0.52 -15.84
CA ARG A 36 28.12 -1.42 -17.01
C ARG A 36 26.80 -2.18 -16.96
N PRO A 37 26.03 -2.27 -18.09
CA PRO A 37 24.70 -2.88 -18.12
C PRO A 37 24.65 -4.32 -17.60
N TYR A 38 25.70 -5.10 -17.82
CA TYR A 38 25.83 -6.49 -17.40
C TYR A 38 26.43 -6.68 -15.99
N LYS A 39 26.80 -5.62 -15.31
CA LYS A 39 27.38 -5.61 -13.95
C LYS A 39 26.63 -4.65 -13.02
N LEU A 40 25.30 -4.60 -13.14
CA LEU A 40 24.49 -3.77 -12.26
C LEU A 40 24.53 -4.30 -10.82
N PRO A 41 24.85 -3.47 -9.84
CA PRO A 41 24.83 -3.86 -8.43
C PRO A 41 23.39 -3.89 -7.90
N GLN A 42 22.63 -4.92 -8.30
CA GLN A 42 21.20 -5.03 -8.03
C GLN A 42 20.83 -4.84 -6.54
N ARG A 43 21.61 -5.44 -5.63
CA ARG A 43 21.36 -5.30 -4.18
C ARG A 43 21.50 -3.86 -3.70
N LEU A 44 22.49 -3.13 -4.22
CA LEU A 44 22.70 -1.72 -3.88
C LEU A 44 21.55 -0.88 -4.43
N LEU A 45 21.21 -1.06 -5.71
CA LEU A 45 20.14 -0.32 -6.36
C LEU A 45 18.78 -0.59 -5.70
N MET A 46 18.48 -1.83 -5.35
CA MET A 46 17.25 -2.17 -4.64
C MET A 46 17.21 -1.53 -3.25
N LYS A 47 18.33 -1.56 -2.51
CA LYS A 47 18.41 -0.88 -1.21
C LYS A 47 18.13 0.62 -1.33
N GLU A 48 18.73 1.29 -2.33
CA GLU A 48 18.49 2.72 -2.55
C GLU A 48 17.04 3.02 -2.97
N ILE A 49 16.41 2.14 -3.76
CA ILE A 49 14.99 2.26 -4.12
C ILE A 49 14.12 2.20 -2.85
N TYR A 50 14.34 1.22 -1.96
CA TYR A 50 13.60 1.11 -0.71
C TYR A 50 13.81 2.32 0.20
N LEU A 51 15.04 2.80 0.33
CA LEU A 51 15.35 4.00 1.13
C LEU A 51 14.72 5.26 0.54
N ALA A 52 14.71 5.40 -0.79
CA ALA A 52 14.07 6.54 -1.46
C ALA A 52 12.54 6.50 -1.30
N ASP A 53 11.92 5.32 -1.40
CA ASP A 53 10.50 5.13 -1.19
C ASP A 53 10.09 5.44 0.27
N ASP A 54 10.86 4.99 1.23
CA ASP A 54 10.66 5.29 2.65
C ASP A 54 10.81 6.79 2.96
N ARG A 55 11.80 7.43 2.36
CA ARG A 55 12.01 8.89 2.45
C ARG A 55 10.85 9.69 1.83
N LEU A 56 10.28 9.21 0.73
CA LEU A 56 9.09 9.83 0.11
C LEU A 56 7.87 9.69 1.02
N LYS A 57 7.67 8.50 1.59
CA LYS A 57 6.57 8.24 2.54
C LYS A 57 6.68 9.12 3.78
N SER A 58 7.87 9.23 4.37
CA SER A 58 8.09 10.09 5.55
C SER A 58 7.88 11.57 5.26
N THR A 59 8.19 12.03 4.05
CA THR A 59 7.97 13.46 3.66
C THR A 59 6.51 13.76 3.37
N THR A 60 5.77 12.79 2.83
CA THR A 60 4.33 12.94 2.60
C THR A 60 3.58 13.05 3.94
N VAL A 61 4.10 12.42 4.99
CA VAL A 61 3.54 12.49 6.34
C VAL A 61 3.80 13.86 7.00
N GLU A 62 4.90 14.55 6.67
CA GLU A 62 5.23 15.84 7.26
C GLU A 62 4.70 17.05 6.45
N ALA A 63 4.48 16.91 5.14
CA ALA A 63 4.07 18.01 4.25
C ALA A 63 2.56 18.16 4.07
N GLU A 64 1.78 17.12 4.29
CA GLU A 64 0.32 17.21 4.44
C GLU A 64 0.01 17.12 5.93
N GLY A 65 -0.45 18.20 6.52
CA GLY A 65 -1.13 18.12 7.82
C GLY A 65 -2.09 16.94 7.74
N SER A 66 -1.71 15.86 8.42
CA SER A 66 -2.25 14.50 8.39
C SER A 66 -3.76 14.48 8.08
N ARG A 67 -4.13 14.37 6.80
CA ARG A 67 -5.51 13.98 6.50
C ARG A 67 -5.71 12.56 7.04
N PRO A 68 -6.78 12.30 7.75
CA PRO A 68 -7.09 10.95 8.21
C PRO A 68 -7.08 9.97 7.03
N GLU A 69 -6.43 8.82 7.16
CA GLU A 69 -6.46 7.76 6.15
C GLU A 69 -7.92 7.40 5.84
N ARG A 70 -8.27 7.36 4.57
CA ARG A 70 -9.61 7.02 4.09
C ARG A 70 -9.77 5.51 4.09
N ALA A 71 -10.54 4.99 5.03
CA ALA A 71 -10.68 3.56 5.26
C ALA A 71 -12.02 3.00 4.75
N ILE A 72 -11.97 1.83 4.10
CA ILE A 72 -13.13 0.99 3.83
C ILE A 72 -13.12 -0.18 4.81
N LEU A 73 -14.24 -0.37 5.50
CA LEU A 73 -14.44 -1.52 6.38
C LEU A 73 -14.99 -2.71 5.61
N VAL A 74 -14.43 -3.89 5.85
CA VAL A 74 -14.80 -5.13 5.17
C VAL A 74 -15.13 -6.21 6.19
N GLY A 75 -16.28 -6.86 6.04
CA GLY A 75 -16.69 -7.94 6.93
C GLY A 75 -17.66 -8.92 6.30
N LEU A 76 -17.89 -10.03 6.98
CA LEU A 76 -18.90 -11.01 6.60
C LEU A 76 -20.24 -10.68 7.28
N GLU A 77 -21.33 -10.76 6.54
CA GLU A 77 -22.68 -10.63 7.12
C GLU A 77 -22.94 -11.74 8.15
N ASN A 78 -23.26 -11.35 9.36
CA ASN A 78 -23.79 -12.26 10.37
C ASN A 78 -25.31 -12.25 10.30
N SER A 79 -25.93 -13.42 10.57
CA SER A 79 -27.40 -13.59 10.56
C SER A 79 -28.11 -12.92 11.75
N GLY A 80 -27.44 -12.00 12.45
CA GLY A 80 -27.94 -11.30 13.64
C GLY A 80 -28.43 -9.88 13.36
N PRO A 81 -29.15 -9.27 14.31
CA PRO A 81 -29.69 -7.90 14.18
C PRO A 81 -28.61 -6.80 14.33
N TYR A 82 -27.37 -7.16 14.56
CA TYR A 82 -26.27 -6.23 14.78
C TYR A 82 -25.50 -6.00 13.48
N ASP A 83 -25.13 -4.73 13.23
CA ASP A 83 -24.19 -4.37 12.18
C ASP A 83 -22.79 -4.87 12.57
N PRO A 84 -22.23 -5.88 11.86
CA PRO A 84 -20.92 -6.44 12.22
C PRO A 84 -19.80 -5.43 12.13
N LEU A 85 -19.95 -4.37 11.32
CA LEU A 85 -18.93 -3.34 11.12
C LEU A 85 -19.12 -2.11 12.02
N ALA A 86 -20.12 -2.07 12.89
CA ALA A 86 -20.34 -0.91 13.77
C ALA A 86 -19.18 -0.72 14.75
N GLU A 87 -18.80 -1.78 15.45
CA GLU A 87 -17.68 -1.75 16.41
C GLU A 87 -16.35 -1.48 15.71
N LEU A 88 -16.10 -2.16 14.58
CA LEU A 88 -14.89 -1.93 13.78
C LEU A 88 -14.79 -0.46 13.31
N GLY A 89 -15.92 0.14 12.96
CA GLY A 89 -15.99 1.55 12.60
C GLY A 89 -15.60 2.50 13.73
N GLU A 90 -16.00 2.21 14.96
CA GLU A 90 -15.58 3.00 16.12
C GLU A 90 -14.10 2.81 16.46
N LEU A 91 -13.59 1.59 16.35
CA LEU A 91 -12.16 1.32 16.49
C LEU A 91 -11.33 2.06 15.45
N ALA A 92 -11.74 2.03 14.19
CA ALA A 92 -11.06 2.73 13.10
C ALA A 92 -11.02 4.25 13.33
N ARG A 93 -12.14 4.85 13.75
CA ARG A 93 -12.20 6.29 14.08
C ARG A 93 -11.32 6.64 15.27
N THR A 94 -11.30 5.81 16.29
CA THR A 94 -10.45 5.99 17.47
C THR A 94 -8.97 5.92 17.11
N ALA A 95 -8.62 5.07 16.11
CA ALA A 95 -7.27 5.00 15.55
C ALA A 95 -6.92 6.17 14.59
N GLY A 96 -7.87 7.08 14.34
CA GLY A 96 -7.66 8.26 13.50
C GLY A 96 -8.01 8.08 12.03
N ALA A 97 -8.60 6.96 11.63
CA ALA A 97 -9.03 6.73 10.26
C ALA A 97 -10.38 7.39 9.95
N ASN A 98 -10.54 7.87 8.73
CA ASN A 98 -11.81 8.34 8.19
C ASN A 98 -12.52 7.22 7.44
N VAL A 99 -13.58 6.66 8.02
CA VAL A 99 -14.36 5.59 7.40
C VAL A 99 -15.21 6.16 6.25
N VAL A 100 -14.80 5.87 5.00
CA VAL A 100 -15.45 6.36 3.78
C VAL A 100 -16.37 5.34 3.12
N GLY A 101 -16.28 4.07 3.52
CA GLY A 101 -17.13 3.01 2.98
C GLY A 101 -17.21 1.79 3.88
N ARG A 102 -18.24 0.98 3.64
CA ARG A 102 -18.45 -0.32 4.27
C ARG A 102 -18.81 -1.35 3.20
N PHE A 103 -18.22 -2.52 3.30
CA PHE A 103 -18.45 -3.62 2.41
C PHE A 103 -18.73 -4.88 3.22
N THR A 104 -19.90 -5.46 3.01
CA THR A 104 -20.27 -6.72 3.65
C THR A 104 -20.55 -7.78 2.60
N GLN A 105 -20.20 -9.01 2.91
CA GLN A 105 -20.47 -10.17 2.06
C GLN A 105 -21.21 -11.23 2.85
N LYS A 106 -22.23 -11.82 2.23
CA LYS A 106 -22.91 -13.01 2.79
C LYS A 106 -21.92 -14.15 2.93
N LYS A 107 -21.93 -14.78 4.10
CA LYS A 107 -21.01 -15.85 4.46
C LYS A 107 -21.23 -17.09 3.60
N ALA A 108 -20.43 -17.25 2.55
CA ALA A 108 -20.30 -18.51 1.82
C ALA A 108 -19.12 -19.38 2.29
N GLY A 109 -18.38 -18.90 3.30
CA GLY A 109 -17.09 -19.43 3.76
C GLY A 109 -15.95 -18.45 3.37
N ALA A 110 -14.93 -18.34 4.23
CA ALA A 110 -13.75 -17.55 3.89
C ALA A 110 -12.97 -18.26 2.76
N ASP A 111 -12.61 -17.51 1.72
CA ASP A 111 -11.73 -18.00 0.68
C ASP A 111 -10.29 -18.11 1.22
N ASN A 112 -9.60 -19.21 0.88
CA ASN A 112 -8.26 -19.47 1.39
C ASN A 112 -7.21 -18.48 0.87
N ALA A 113 -7.42 -17.90 -0.31
CA ALA A 113 -6.46 -17.03 -0.96
C ALA A 113 -6.74 -15.54 -0.70
N THR A 114 -7.99 -15.12 -0.65
CA THR A 114 -8.39 -13.70 -0.62
C THR A 114 -9.48 -13.40 0.41
N TYR A 115 -9.82 -14.32 1.30
CA TYR A 115 -10.85 -14.18 2.32
C TYR A 115 -12.29 -13.94 1.76
N ILE A 116 -12.48 -12.95 0.88
CA ILE A 116 -13.77 -12.60 0.24
C ILE A 116 -13.94 -13.17 -1.17
N GLY A 117 -12.96 -13.94 -1.68
CA GLY A 117 -12.94 -14.41 -3.06
C GLY A 117 -12.45 -13.35 -4.06
N SER A 118 -11.77 -13.78 -5.13
CA SER A 118 -11.10 -12.89 -6.08
C SER A 118 -12.05 -11.90 -6.76
N GLY A 119 -13.21 -12.37 -7.24
CA GLY A 119 -14.19 -11.50 -7.89
C GLY A 119 -14.73 -10.40 -6.98
N LYS A 120 -14.90 -10.69 -5.68
CA LYS A 120 -15.32 -9.70 -4.70
C LYS A 120 -14.16 -8.75 -4.32
N ALA A 121 -12.94 -9.22 -4.31
CA ALA A 121 -11.78 -8.38 -4.13
C ALA A 121 -11.60 -7.38 -5.28
N GLU A 122 -11.86 -7.79 -6.52
CA GLU A 122 -11.86 -6.89 -7.68
C GLU A 122 -12.99 -5.84 -7.60
N GLU A 123 -14.20 -6.22 -7.22
CA GLU A 123 -15.31 -5.27 -6.97
C GLU A 123 -14.96 -4.27 -5.87
N LEU A 124 -14.34 -4.75 -4.81
CA LEU A 124 -13.87 -3.92 -3.71
C LEU A 124 -12.75 -2.95 -4.14
N SER A 125 -11.86 -3.38 -5.02
CA SER A 125 -10.80 -2.55 -5.62
C SER A 125 -11.39 -1.37 -6.41
N LEU A 126 -12.42 -1.61 -7.21
CA LEU A 126 -13.12 -0.53 -7.94
C LEU A 126 -13.76 0.47 -6.98
N LYS A 127 -14.45 -0.01 -5.94
CA LYS A 127 -15.01 0.87 -4.90
C LYS A 127 -13.94 1.64 -4.14
N GLY A 128 -12.80 1.01 -3.86
CA GLY A 128 -11.65 1.66 -3.25
C GLY A 128 -11.16 2.85 -4.07
N SER A 129 -11.05 2.65 -5.37
CA SER A 129 -10.66 3.71 -6.31
C SER A 129 -11.67 4.84 -6.39
N GLU A 130 -12.97 4.54 -6.45
CA GLU A 130 -14.05 5.54 -6.46
C GLU A 130 -14.07 6.40 -5.19
N LEU A 131 -13.81 5.77 -4.06
CA LEU A 131 -13.82 6.42 -2.75
C LEU A 131 -12.45 6.96 -2.34
N GLU A 132 -11.45 6.87 -3.21
CA GLU A 132 -10.05 7.24 -2.90
C GLU A 132 -9.59 6.66 -1.56
N ALA A 133 -9.81 5.36 -1.37
CA ALA A 133 -9.46 4.68 -0.13
C ALA A 133 -7.95 4.40 -0.07
N ASP A 134 -7.35 4.74 1.05
CA ASP A 134 -5.93 4.50 1.33
C ASP A 134 -5.73 3.17 2.09
N LEU A 135 -6.79 2.67 2.72
CA LEU A 135 -6.74 1.57 3.68
C LEU A 135 -8.00 0.70 3.61
N PHE A 136 -7.84 -0.61 3.70
CA PHE A 136 -8.94 -1.56 3.90
C PHE A 136 -8.77 -2.26 5.24
N ILE A 137 -9.83 -2.24 6.06
CA ILE A 137 -9.83 -2.81 7.41
C ILE A 137 -10.81 -3.98 7.44
N PHE A 138 -10.30 -5.18 7.68
CA PHE A 138 -11.09 -6.40 7.76
C PHE A 138 -11.48 -6.70 9.22
N ASP A 139 -12.73 -7.11 9.44
CA ASP A 139 -13.24 -7.41 10.77
C ASP A 139 -12.69 -8.73 11.33
N ASP A 140 -12.43 -9.69 10.46
CA ASP A 140 -11.83 -10.97 10.82
C ASP A 140 -10.30 -10.96 10.64
N GLU A 141 -9.61 -11.83 11.36
CA GLU A 141 -8.18 -12.02 11.24
C GLU A 141 -7.80 -12.62 9.88
N LEU A 142 -6.82 -12.03 9.24
CA LEU A 142 -6.32 -12.45 7.94
C LEU A 142 -5.01 -13.25 8.08
N THR A 143 -4.87 -14.30 7.30
CA THR A 143 -3.56 -14.95 7.14
C THR A 143 -2.62 -14.03 6.35
N ALA A 144 -1.32 -14.20 6.55
CA ALA A 144 -0.31 -13.42 5.82
C ALA A 144 -0.45 -13.56 4.28
N VAL A 145 -0.91 -14.72 3.81
CA VAL A 145 -1.17 -14.97 2.38
C VAL A 145 -2.38 -14.19 1.90
N GLN A 146 -3.46 -14.18 2.67
CA GLN A 146 -4.67 -13.41 2.36
C GLN A 146 -4.38 -11.91 2.33
N SER A 147 -3.71 -11.38 3.35
CA SER A 147 -3.33 -9.96 3.39
C SER A 147 -2.52 -9.54 2.17
N ARG A 148 -1.48 -10.31 1.83
CA ARG A 148 -0.64 -10.03 0.66
C ARG A 148 -1.42 -10.06 -0.65
N ASN A 149 -2.23 -11.09 -0.86
CA ASN A 149 -3.03 -11.21 -2.09
C ASN A 149 -4.07 -10.10 -2.20
N LEU A 150 -4.68 -9.71 -1.08
CA LEU A 150 -5.62 -8.59 -1.03
C LEU A 150 -4.92 -7.26 -1.34
N GLU A 151 -3.76 -6.98 -0.77
CA GLU A 151 -2.99 -5.76 -1.07
C GLU A 151 -2.61 -5.69 -2.55
N GLU A 152 -2.25 -6.82 -3.17
CA GLU A 152 -1.94 -6.89 -4.60
C GLU A 152 -3.16 -6.56 -5.48
N ILE A 153 -4.35 -7.07 -5.13
CA ILE A 153 -5.58 -6.84 -5.88
C ILE A 153 -6.14 -5.43 -5.61
N LEU A 154 -6.13 -4.99 -4.36
CA LEU A 154 -6.74 -3.72 -3.95
C LEU A 154 -5.84 -2.51 -4.27
N GLY A 155 -4.54 -2.71 -4.41
CA GLY A 155 -3.57 -1.64 -4.65
C GLY A 155 -3.42 -0.66 -3.47
N ALA A 156 -3.85 -1.06 -2.26
CA ALA A 156 -3.80 -0.25 -1.04
C ALA A 156 -3.51 -1.13 0.17
N ARG A 157 -3.18 -0.51 1.30
CA ARG A 157 -2.88 -1.23 2.55
C ARG A 157 -4.09 -2.03 3.03
N VAL A 158 -3.81 -3.21 3.54
CA VAL A 158 -4.80 -4.10 4.16
C VAL A 158 -4.37 -4.40 5.59
N ILE A 159 -5.26 -4.16 6.54
CA ILE A 159 -5.09 -4.56 7.93
C ILE A 159 -6.33 -5.30 8.41
N ASP A 160 -6.17 -6.10 9.42
CA ASP A 160 -7.26 -6.74 10.13
C ASP A 160 -7.54 -6.04 11.48
N ARG A 161 -8.58 -6.50 12.14
CA ARG A 161 -8.99 -5.98 13.46
C ARG A 161 -7.86 -6.05 14.48
N THR A 162 -7.06 -7.12 14.46
CA THR A 162 -5.95 -7.33 15.42
C THR A 162 -4.86 -6.29 15.21
N ALA A 163 -4.48 -6.04 13.95
CA ALA A 163 -3.49 -5.02 13.61
C ALA A 163 -3.97 -3.59 13.92
N LEU A 164 -5.29 -3.33 13.83
CA LEU A 164 -5.87 -2.03 14.16
C LEU A 164 -5.80 -1.71 15.67
N ILE A 165 -5.90 -2.72 16.53
CA ILE A 165 -5.89 -2.56 17.99
C ILE A 165 -4.47 -2.44 18.56
N LEU A 166 -3.49 -2.98 17.86
CA LEU A 166 -2.07 -2.92 18.26
C LEU A 166 -1.45 -1.56 17.93
#